data_5d62c4385928c1606f0587425aea6a40
#
_entry.id   5d62c4385928c1606f0587425aea6a40
#
_cell.length_a   1.000
_cell.length_b   1.000
_cell.length_c   1.000
_cell.angle_alpha   90.00
_cell.angle_beta   90.00
_cell.angle_gamma   90.00
#
_symmetry.space_group_name_H-M   'P 1'
#
loop_
_entity.id
_entity.type
_entity.pdbx_description
1 polymer ?
#
loop_
_entity_poly.entity_id
_entity_poly.type
_entity_poly.pdbx_seq_one_letter_code
_entity_poly.pdbx_strand_id
1 'polypeptide(L)'
;MLSKQQIERLSKRKRCPRCSHAKTLDNALCRRCRYKLPPHMRLQLEGISTRDEWVVASALRAAANFFEVHYQSILNFTGRLR
;
A
#
# COMPACT_ATOMS: atom_id res chain seq x y z
N MET A 1 -10.90 -8.55 -2.09
CA MET A 1 -9.49 -8.91 -2.25
C MET A 1 -8.88 -8.18 -3.44
N LEU A 2 -7.63 -7.78 -3.34
CA LEU A 2 -6.99 -7.09 -4.46
C LEU A 2 -6.63 -8.06 -5.58
N SER A 3 -7.03 -7.73 -6.79
CA SER A 3 -6.63 -8.49 -7.97
C SER A 3 -5.27 -8.02 -8.46
N LYS A 4 -4.67 -8.80 -9.35
CA LYS A 4 -3.41 -8.43 -9.98
C LYS A 4 -3.51 -7.10 -10.71
N GLN A 5 -4.63 -6.84 -11.37
CA GLN A 5 -4.86 -5.57 -12.06
C GLN A 5 -4.87 -4.39 -11.09
N GLN A 6 -5.49 -4.56 -9.94
CA GLN A 6 -5.54 -3.51 -8.92
C GLN A 6 -4.15 -3.24 -8.36
N ILE A 7 -3.35 -4.28 -8.18
CA ILE A 7 -1.97 -4.13 -7.72
C ILE A 7 -1.13 -3.41 -8.77
N GLU A 8 -1.31 -3.73 -10.05
CA GLU A 8 -0.59 -3.04 -11.12
C GLU A 8 -0.98 -1.56 -11.18
N ARG A 9 -2.26 -1.24 -11.02
CA ARG A 9 -2.71 0.15 -10.96
C ARG A 9 -2.09 0.87 -9.78
N LEU A 10 -2.06 0.21 -8.62
CA LEU A 10 -1.46 0.79 -7.43
C LEU A 10 0.04 1.05 -7.63
N SER A 11 0.75 0.13 -8.29
CA SER A 11 2.17 0.29 -8.55
C SER A 11 2.47 1.49 -9.43
N LYS A 12 1.52 1.85 -10.30
CA LYS A 12 1.68 2.95 -11.26
C LYS A 12 1.10 4.27 -10.73
N ARG A 13 0.45 4.27 -9.58
CA ARG A 13 -0.10 5.50 -9.02
C ARG A 13 1.04 6.42 -8.60
N LYS A 14 0.84 7.70 -8.86
CA LYS A 14 1.82 8.72 -8.52
C LYS A 14 1.62 9.29 -7.12
N ARG A 15 0.47 9.00 -6.51
CA ARG A 15 0.15 9.50 -5.18
C ARG A 15 -0.11 8.38 -4.21
N CYS A 16 0.30 8.59 -2.98
CA CYS A 16 0.10 7.62 -1.91
C CYS A 16 -1.39 7.50 -1.58
N PRO A 17 -1.92 6.27 -1.47
CA PRO A 17 -3.33 6.08 -1.14
C PRO A 17 -3.70 6.51 0.29
N ARG A 18 -2.71 6.71 1.16
CA ARG A 18 -2.97 7.16 2.53
C ARG A 18 -2.90 8.67 2.68
N CYS A 19 -1.85 9.29 2.18
CA CYS A 19 -1.58 10.71 2.45
C CYS A 19 -1.62 11.60 1.21
N SER A 20 -1.80 11.02 0.04
CA SER A 20 -1.85 11.73 -1.25
C SER A 20 -0.56 12.46 -1.63
N HIS A 21 0.52 12.23 -0.92
CA HIS A 21 1.82 12.76 -1.32
C HIS A 21 2.40 11.95 -2.47
N ALA A 22 3.38 12.51 -3.15
CA ALA A 22 4.03 11.82 -4.25
C ALA A 22 4.65 10.51 -3.76
N LYS A 23 4.49 9.45 -4.56
CA LYS A 23 5.11 8.16 -4.26
C LYS A 23 5.90 7.68 -5.46
N THR A 24 6.89 6.84 -5.20
CA THR A 24 7.65 6.19 -6.26
C THR A 24 6.83 5.08 -6.89
N LEU A 25 7.11 4.80 -8.16
CA LEU A 25 6.46 3.70 -8.85
C LEU A 25 6.87 2.37 -8.24
N ASP A 26 5.99 1.39 -8.42
CA ASP A 26 6.20 0.01 -7.97
C ASP A 26 6.23 -0.16 -6.46
N ASN A 27 5.82 0.85 -5.71
CA ASN A 27 5.64 0.76 -4.27
C ASN A 27 4.17 1.04 -3.95
N ALA A 28 3.66 0.41 -2.90
CA ALA A 28 2.26 0.59 -2.52
C ALA A 28 2.02 1.95 -1.87
N LEU A 29 3.00 2.44 -1.13
CA LEU A 29 2.88 3.66 -0.34
C LEU A 29 4.06 4.58 -0.60
N CYS A 30 3.91 5.85 -0.23
CA CYS A 30 5.04 6.78 -0.29
C CYS A 30 6.08 6.40 0.78
N ARG A 31 7.27 6.97 0.63
CA ARG A 31 8.37 6.66 1.53
C ARG A 31 8.01 6.92 2.99
N ARG A 32 7.36 8.04 3.27
CA ARG A 32 6.98 8.40 4.64
C ARG A 32 6.06 7.36 5.26
N CYS A 33 5.04 6.95 4.52
CA CYS A 33 4.09 5.97 5.02
C CYS A 33 4.74 4.62 5.22
N ARG A 34 5.60 4.21 4.29
CA ARG A 34 6.31 2.93 4.42
C ARG A 34 7.19 2.90 5.67
N TYR A 35 7.83 4.02 5.98
CA TYR A 35 8.72 4.08 7.13
C TYR A 35 8.00 4.18 8.47
N LYS A 36 6.68 4.40 8.45
CA LYS A 36 5.87 4.30 9.66
C LYS A 36 5.54 2.85 10.00
N LEU A 37 5.72 1.94 9.06
CA LEU A 37 5.45 0.52 9.25
C LEU A 37 6.67 -0.20 9.80
N PRO A 38 6.45 -1.33 10.51
CA PRO A 38 7.56 -2.21 10.88
C PRO A 38 8.32 -2.68 9.63
N PRO A 39 9.62 -2.97 9.74
CA PRO A 39 10.42 -3.34 8.57
C PRO A 39 9.88 -4.50 7.75
N HIS A 40 9.33 -5.53 8.40
CA HIS A 40 8.82 -6.69 7.68
C HIS A 40 7.60 -6.35 6.83
N MET A 41 6.77 -5.40 7.27
CA MET A 41 5.62 -4.94 6.49
C MET A 41 6.07 -4.01 5.36
N ARG A 42 7.03 -3.15 5.65
CA ARG A 42 7.56 -2.21 4.66
C ARG A 42 8.14 -2.92 3.46
N LEU A 43 8.93 -3.96 3.70
CA LEU A 43 9.58 -4.70 2.61
C LEU A 43 8.57 -5.35 1.67
N GLN A 44 7.46 -5.85 2.21
CA GLN A 44 6.43 -6.49 1.41
C GLN A 44 5.66 -5.52 0.53
N LEU A 45 5.74 -4.23 0.81
CA LEU A 45 5.05 -3.19 0.05
C LEU A 45 5.96 -2.46 -0.92
N GLU A 46 7.19 -2.95 -1.09
CA GLU A 46 8.12 -2.44 -2.09
C GLU A 46 8.23 -3.45 -3.23
N GLY A 47 8.32 -2.94 -4.46
CA GLY A 47 8.41 -3.81 -5.63
C GLY A 47 7.19 -4.68 -5.81
N ILE A 48 6.00 -4.12 -5.64
CA ILE A 48 4.77 -4.92 -5.58
C ILE A 48 4.43 -5.59 -6.91
N SER A 49 4.90 -5.05 -8.04
CA SER A 49 4.58 -5.63 -9.34
C SER A 49 5.28 -6.98 -9.57
N THR A 50 6.34 -7.26 -8.82
CA THR A 50 7.09 -8.51 -8.94
C THR A 50 6.71 -9.56 -7.90
N ARG A 51 5.76 -9.24 -7.02
CA ARG A 51 5.35 -10.14 -5.95
C ARG A 51 4.02 -10.80 -6.28
N ASP A 52 3.75 -11.92 -5.63
CA ASP A 52 2.47 -12.59 -5.76
C ASP A 52 1.35 -11.69 -5.26
N GLU A 53 0.23 -11.70 -5.98
CA GLU A 53 -0.89 -10.82 -5.64
C GLU A 53 -1.44 -11.06 -4.24
N TRP A 54 -1.48 -12.31 -3.80
CA TRP A 54 -2.01 -12.61 -2.46
C TRP A 54 -1.06 -12.13 -1.37
N VAL A 55 0.24 -12.12 -1.62
CA VAL A 55 1.23 -11.59 -0.67
C VAL A 55 1.03 -10.08 -0.53
N VAL A 56 0.88 -9.37 -1.65
CA VAL A 56 0.66 -7.93 -1.64
C VAL A 56 -0.67 -7.58 -0.98
N ALA A 57 -1.73 -8.32 -1.31
CA ALA A 57 -3.05 -8.09 -0.73
C ALA A 57 -3.03 -8.28 0.78
N SER A 58 -2.36 -9.32 1.25
CA SER A 58 -2.21 -9.60 2.67
C SER A 58 -1.42 -8.51 3.38
N ALA A 59 -0.32 -8.07 2.77
CA ALA A 59 0.52 -7.01 3.32
C ALA A 59 -0.23 -5.68 3.38
N LEU A 60 -1.01 -5.36 2.35
CA LEU A 60 -1.81 -4.14 2.33
C LEU A 60 -2.90 -4.16 3.39
N ARG A 61 -3.53 -5.31 3.60
CA ARG A 61 -4.53 -5.45 4.64
C ARG A 61 -3.91 -5.23 6.02
N ALA A 62 -2.76 -5.82 6.25
CA ALA A 62 -2.04 -5.65 7.51
C ALA A 62 -1.63 -4.18 7.72
N ALA A 63 -1.15 -3.53 6.66
CA ALA A 63 -0.78 -2.12 6.71
C ALA A 63 -2.00 -1.24 6.98
N ALA A 64 -3.11 -1.52 6.34
CA ALA A 64 -4.35 -0.77 6.55
C ALA A 64 -4.78 -0.86 8.01
N ASN A 65 -4.75 -2.05 8.58
CA ASN A 65 -5.08 -2.26 9.97
C ASN A 65 -4.11 -1.52 10.90
N PHE A 66 -2.84 -1.56 10.59
CA PHE A 66 -1.82 -0.86 11.37
C PHE A 66 -2.08 0.64 11.42
N PHE A 67 -2.35 1.26 10.27
CA PHE A 67 -2.61 2.69 10.22
C PHE A 67 -3.92 3.05 10.91
N GLU A 68 -4.94 2.21 10.81
CA GLU A 68 -6.21 2.46 11.48
C GLU A 68 -6.04 2.44 13.00
N VAL A 69 -5.29 1.48 13.51
CA VAL A 69 -5.08 1.32 14.96
C VAL A 69 -4.13 2.36 15.53
N HIS A 70 -3.01 2.61 14.85
CA HIS A 70 -1.94 3.44 15.41
C HIS A 70 -1.99 4.90 14.97
N TYR A 71 -2.64 5.21 13.84
CA TYR A 71 -2.65 6.55 13.28
C TYR A 71 -4.06 7.06 13.01
N GLN A 72 -5.08 6.25 13.29
CA GLN A 72 -6.48 6.60 13.05
C GLN A 72 -6.68 7.07 11.60
N SER A 73 -6.02 6.41 10.68
CA SER A 73 -5.96 6.79 9.29
C SER A 73 -6.48 5.66 8.40
N ILE A 74 -7.30 6.01 7.40
CA ILE A 74 -7.85 5.03 6.49
C ILE A 74 -6.97 4.95 5.24
N LEU A 75 -6.66 3.72 4.84
CA LEU A 75 -5.85 3.44 3.66
C LEU A 75 -6.78 3.06 2.51
N ASN A 76 -6.88 3.92 1.51
CA ASN A 76 -7.73 3.69 0.35
C ASN A 76 -6.89 3.22 -0.83
N PHE A 77 -6.60 1.93 -0.87
CA PHE A 77 -5.77 1.36 -1.92
C PHE A 77 -6.56 0.63 -3.01
N THR A 78 -7.87 0.51 -2.85
CA THR A 78 -8.72 -0.15 -3.85
C THR A 78 -9.25 0.80 -4.91
N GLY A 79 -9.09 2.10 -4.70
CA GLY A 79 -9.63 3.10 -5.61
C GLY A 79 -11.12 3.35 -5.44
N ARG A 80 -11.75 2.77 -4.44
CA ARG A 80 -13.15 3.01 -4.16
C ARG A 80 -13.30 4.23 -3.27
N LEU A 81 -14.30 5.03 -3.59
CA LEU A 81 -14.71 6.12 -2.73
C LEU A 81 -15.74 5.64 -1.73
N ARG A 82 -15.71 6.23 -0.59
CA ARG A 82 -16.66 5.89 0.46
C ARG A 82 -17.73 6.94 0.56
#